data_ca2f6ce92dd64f62cfc11e92978edc3e
#
_entry.id   ca2f6ce92dd64f62cfc11e92978edc3e
#
_cell.length_a   1.000
_cell.length_b   1.000
_cell.length_c   1.000
_cell.angle_alpha   90.00
_cell.angle_beta   90.00
_cell.angle_gamma   90.00
#
_symmetry.space_group_name_H-M   'P 1'
#
loop_
_entity.id
_entity.type
_entity.pdbx_description
1 polymer ?
#
loop_
_entity_poly.entity_id
_entity_poly.type
_entity_poly.pdbx_seq_one_letter_code
_entity_poly.pdbx_strand_id
1 'polypeptide(L)'
;MLIITWIFLGKTTTRNITLGSLILPLLMEITPSFKVVNSDLLAVIYGGALMGLGVSLLYRVNAASGGTTVFPMIFKKYFYIDPAIGLLAVDMIVIFMNIFVDGWNAFFLAAFSQVVTAVTMNYAETGFDKKYQVRVMSNDHLEEIRDLLQKEYRV
;
A
#
# COMPACT_ATOMS: atom_id res chain seq x y z
N MET A 1 8.80 7.72 -13.78
CA MET A 1 8.47 6.71 -12.75
C MET A 1 9.06 5.33 -13.07
N LEU A 2 8.88 4.76 -14.27
CA LEU A 2 9.38 3.41 -14.61
C LEU A 2 10.91 3.25 -14.49
N ILE A 3 11.68 4.31 -14.77
CA ILE A 3 13.15 4.28 -14.60
C ILE A 3 13.53 4.15 -13.13
N ILE A 4 12.84 4.87 -12.26
CA ILE A 4 13.06 4.82 -10.80
C ILE A 4 12.73 3.43 -10.27
N THR A 5 11.60 2.84 -10.70
CA THR A 5 11.22 1.48 -10.30
C THR A 5 12.22 0.43 -10.76
N TRP A 6 12.77 0.59 -11.94
CA TRP A 6 13.76 -0.35 -12.46
C TRP A 6 15.06 -0.34 -11.63
N ILE A 7 15.53 0.86 -11.26
CA ILE A 7 16.76 1.01 -10.47
C ILE A 7 16.56 0.51 -9.03
N PHE A 8 15.44 0.88 -8.39
CA PHE A 8 15.23 0.62 -6.96
C PHE A 8 14.52 -0.72 -6.66
N LEU A 9 13.58 -1.15 -7.47
CA LEU A 9 12.78 -2.35 -7.20
C LEU A 9 13.18 -3.57 -8.05
N GLY A 10 13.90 -3.39 -9.16
CA GLY A 10 14.36 -4.46 -10.03
C GLY A 10 13.36 -4.82 -11.14
N LYS A 11 13.86 -5.64 -12.11
CA LYS A 11 13.14 -5.93 -13.38
C LYS A 11 11.76 -6.57 -13.20
N THR A 12 11.62 -7.51 -12.28
CA THR A 12 10.37 -8.26 -12.08
C THR A 12 9.26 -7.35 -11.54
N THR A 13 9.56 -6.56 -10.52
CA THR A 13 8.60 -5.61 -9.92
C THR A 13 8.23 -4.51 -10.92
N THR A 14 9.21 -4.01 -11.69
CA THR A 14 8.94 -3.00 -12.72
C THR A 14 7.99 -3.52 -13.79
N ARG A 15 8.12 -4.77 -14.22
CA ARG A 15 7.19 -5.38 -15.17
C ARG A 15 5.77 -5.46 -14.62
N ASN A 16 5.63 -5.85 -13.37
CA ASN A 16 4.32 -5.92 -12.71
C ASN A 16 3.68 -4.53 -12.55
N ILE A 17 4.48 -3.52 -12.21
CA ILE A 17 4.03 -2.12 -12.13
C ILE A 17 3.62 -1.60 -13.51
N THR A 18 4.37 -1.90 -14.56
CA THR A 18 4.02 -1.50 -15.93
C THR A 18 2.69 -2.13 -16.35
N LEU A 19 2.49 -3.42 -16.09
CA LEU A 19 1.21 -4.09 -16.35
C LEU A 19 0.07 -3.46 -15.55
N GLY A 20 0.26 -3.20 -14.27
CA GLY A 20 -0.74 -2.57 -13.41
C GLY A 20 -1.12 -1.16 -13.90
N SER A 21 -0.13 -0.36 -14.30
CA SER A 21 -0.35 1.00 -14.80
C SER A 21 -1.04 1.06 -16.16
N LEU A 22 -0.99 -0.01 -16.96
CA LEU A 22 -1.71 -0.12 -18.23
C LEU A 22 -3.13 -0.68 -18.04
N ILE A 23 -3.27 -1.68 -17.20
CA ILE A 23 -4.56 -2.35 -16.96
C ILE A 23 -5.53 -1.44 -16.22
N LEU A 24 -5.05 -0.65 -15.26
CA LEU A 24 -5.90 0.20 -14.44
C LEU A 24 -6.68 1.25 -15.26
N PRO A 25 -6.07 2.06 -16.14
CA PRO A 25 -6.82 2.99 -17.00
C PRO A 25 -7.82 2.28 -17.93
N LEU A 26 -7.45 1.12 -18.49
CA LEU A 26 -8.34 0.32 -19.33
C LEU A 26 -9.57 -0.14 -18.57
N LEU A 27 -9.39 -0.63 -17.33
CA LEU A 27 -10.51 -1.03 -16.49
C LEU A 27 -11.39 0.17 -16.09
N MET A 28 -10.78 1.32 -15.83
CA MET A 28 -11.52 2.55 -15.51
C MET A 28 -12.39 3.03 -16.69
N GLU A 29 -11.92 2.88 -17.93
CA GLU A 29 -12.66 3.25 -19.12
C GLU A 29 -13.84 2.32 -19.40
N ILE A 30 -13.70 1.02 -19.10
CA ILE A 30 -14.76 0.01 -19.29
C ILE A 30 -15.79 0.09 -18.15
N THR A 31 -15.38 0.56 -16.96
CA THR A 31 -16.27 0.60 -15.80
C THR A 31 -17.12 1.86 -15.85
N PRO A 32 -18.46 1.74 -16.03
CA PRO A 32 -19.34 2.91 -16.07
C PRO A 32 -19.39 3.59 -14.70
N SER A 33 -19.43 4.91 -14.71
CA SER A 33 -19.53 5.72 -13.49
C SER A 33 -20.97 5.69 -12.95
N PHE A 34 -21.22 4.86 -11.95
CA PHE A 34 -22.48 4.86 -11.22
C PHE A 34 -22.36 5.73 -9.96
N LYS A 35 -23.29 6.65 -9.78
CA LYS A 35 -23.47 7.30 -8.48
C LYS A 35 -24.20 6.33 -7.53
N VAL A 36 -23.43 5.54 -6.82
CA VAL A 36 -23.97 4.56 -5.86
C VAL A 36 -24.52 5.25 -4.60
N VAL A 37 -23.95 6.41 -4.26
CA VAL A 37 -24.27 7.14 -3.03
C VAL A 37 -24.39 8.64 -3.31
N ASN A 38 -25.42 9.28 -2.75
CA ASN A 38 -25.63 10.72 -2.90
C ASN A 38 -24.89 11.58 -1.86
N SER A 39 -24.33 10.96 -0.82
CA SER A 39 -23.60 11.64 0.23
C SER A 39 -22.09 11.53 -0.03
N ASP A 40 -21.40 12.66 -0.11
CA ASP A 40 -19.96 12.72 -0.33
C ASP A 40 -19.18 11.97 0.75
N LEU A 41 -19.64 12.05 1.99
CA LEU A 41 -19.00 11.37 3.11
C LEU A 41 -19.10 9.85 3.03
N LEU A 42 -20.25 9.31 2.63
CA LEU A 42 -20.41 7.88 2.40
C LEU A 42 -19.60 7.41 1.18
N ALA A 43 -19.56 8.20 0.11
CA ALA A 43 -18.75 7.93 -1.06
C ALA A 43 -17.26 7.84 -0.72
N VAL A 44 -16.78 8.72 0.15
CA VAL A 44 -15.40 8.74 0.64
C VAL A 44 -15.08 7.50 1.48
N ILE A 45 -15.98 7.07 2.35
CA ILE A 45 -15.76 5.87 3.19
C ILE A 45 -15.70 4.61 2.31
N TYR A 46 -16.71 4.39 1.47
CA TYR A 46 -16.74 3.21 0.60
C TYR A 46 -15.63 3.23 -0.45
N GLY A 47 -15.40 4.39 -1.08
CA GLY A 47 -14.34 4.56 -2.06
C GLY A 47 -12.95 4.35 -1.46
N GLY A 48 -12.68 4.94 -0.30
CA GLY A 48 -11.42 4.77 0.43
C GLY A 48 -11.19 3.31 0.85
N ALA A 49 -12.23 2.63 1.34
CA ALA A 49 -12.12 1.22 1.70
C ALA A 49 -11.82 0.33 0.48
N LEU A 50 -12.54 0.51 -0.63
CA LEU A 50 -12.30 -0.24 -1.86
C LEU A 50 -10.91 0.03 -2.44
N MET A 51 -10.47 1.28 -2.45
CA MET A 51 -9.11 1.66 -2.86
C MET A 51 -8.06 1.00 -1.97
N GLY A 52 -8.24 1.03 -0.64
CA GLY A 52 -7.32 0.39 0.30
C GLY A 52 -7.18 -1.11 0.08
N LEU A 53 -8.29 -1.81 -0.17
CA LEU A 53 -8.28 -3.23 -0.54
C LEU A 53 -7.58 -3.46 -1.88
N GLY A 54 -7.89 -2.67 -2.90
CA GLY A 54 -7.27 -2.78 -4.22
C GLY A 54 -5.76 -2.59 -4.18
N VAL A 55 -5.28 -1.54 -3.50
CA VAL A 55 -3.84 -1.26 -3.37
C VAL A 55 -3.14 -2.35 -2.56
N SER A 56 -3.76 -2.87 -1.49
CA SER A 56 -3.18 -3.95 -0.70
C SER A 56 -2.98 -5.23 -1.52
N LEU A 57 -3.94 -5.58 -2.38
CA LEU A 57 -3.83 -6.72 -3.29
C LEU A 57 -2.69 -6.53 -4.31
N LEU A 58 -2.57 -5.32 -4.87
CA LEU A 58 -1.45 -4.99 -5.77
C LEU A 58 -0.10 -5.16 -5.07
N TYR A 59 0.03 -4.68 -3.84
CA TYR A 59 1.29 -4.80 -3.09
C TYR A 59 1.64 -6.24 -2.72
N ARG A 60 0.66 -7.11 -2.49
CA ARG A 60 0.89 -8.55 -2.26
C ARG A 60 1.56 -9.24 -3.46
N VAL A 61 1.22 -8.82 -4.67
CA VAL A 61 1.84 -9.35 -5.89
C VAL A 61 3.05 -8.54 -6.36
N ASN A 62 3.59 -7.68 -5.51
CA ASN A 62 4.67 -6.74 -5.84
C ASN A 62 4.37 -5.92 -7.10
N ALA A 63 3.14 -5.47 -7.23
CA ALA A 63 2.67 -4.55 -8.27
C ALA A 63 2.20 -3.24 -7.66
N ALA A 64 2.10 -2.21 -8.47
CA ALA A 64 1.51 -0.94 -8.12
C ALA A 64 0.75 -0.39 -9.34
N SER A 65 -0.22 0.50 -9.09
CA SER A 65 -0.96 1.17 -10.16
C SER A 65 -0.15 2.26 -10.87
N GLY A 66 1.07 2.54 -10.39
CA GLY A 66 1.89 3.65 -10.85
C GLY A 66 1.68 4.92 -10.01
N GLY A 67 2.38 6.01 -10.34
CA GLY A 67 2.27 7.28 -9.61
C GLY A 67 2.78 7.19 -8.17
N THR A 68 2.01 7.75 -7.23
CA THR A 68 2.38 7.83 -5.80
C THR A 68 2.50 6.46 -5.13
N THR A 69 1.80 5.43 -5.62
CA THR A 69 1.80 4.08 -5.04
C THR A 69 3.14 3.34 -5.16
N VAL A 70 4.07 3.85 -5.98
CA VAL A 70 5.43 3.28 -6.12
C VAL A 70 6.31 3.63 -4.93
N PHE A 71 6.18 4.83 -4.37
CA PHE A 71 7.03 5.30 -3.26
C PHE A 71 6.93 4.43 -2.01
N PRO A 72 5.73 4.03 -1.55
CA PRO A 72 5.60 3.12 -0.41
C PRO A 72 6.32 1.79 -0.59
N MET A 73 6.35 1.24 -1.81
CA MET A 73 7.10 0.01 -2.10
C MET A 73 8.62 0.22 -1.95
N ILE A 74 9.12 1.39 -2.33
CA ILE A 74 10.52 1.76 -2.13
C ILE A 74 10.80 1.91 -0.63
N PHE A 75 9.93 2.58 0.11
CA PHE A 75 10.07 2.76 1.55
C PHE A 75 10.04 1.41 2.30
N LYS A 76 9.15 0.51 1.92
CA LYS A 76 9.12 -0.86 2.46
C LYS A 76 10.45 -1.58 2.23
N LYS A 77 11.01 -1.47 1.03
CA LYS A 77 12.24 -2.18 0.67
C LYS A 77 13.49 -1.65 1.38
N TYR A 78 13.63 -0.34 1.52
CA TYR A 78 14.85 0.29 2.04
C TYR A 78 14.76 0.70 3.51
N PHE A 79 13.59 1.11 3.97
CA PHE A 79 13.39 1.62 5.34
C PHE A 79 12.57 0.68 6.22
N TYR A 80 12.05 -0.42 5.66
CA TYR A 80 11.15 -1.35 6.37
C TYR A 80 9.90 -0.66 6.95
N ILE A 81 9.48 0.45 6.35
CA ILE A 81 8.28 1.18 6.72
C ILE A 81 7.07 0.46 6.15
N ASP A 82 5.99 0.41 6.92
CA ASP A 82 4.71 -0.16 6.49
C ASP A 82 4.20 0.61 5.25
N PRO A 83 3.84 -0.08 4.16
CA PRO A 83 3.36 0.57 2.93
C PRO A 83 2.15 1.45 3.14
N ALA A 84 1.23 1.09 4.06
CA ALA A 84 0.08 1.91 4.37
C ALA A 84 0.47 3.27 4.94
N ILE A 85 1.47 3.30 5.84
CA ILE A 85 2.01 4.53 6.41
C ILE A 85 2.78 5.33 5.34
N GLY A 86 3.56 4.64 4.51
CA GLY A 86 4.29 5.26 3.41
C GLY A 86 3.37 5.93 2.39
N LEU A 87 2.26 5.27 2.04
CA LEU A 87 1.24 5.82 1.13
C LEU A 87 0.56 7.04 1.75
N LEU A 88 0.14 6.93 3.01
CA LEU A 88 -0.49 8.03 3.74
C LEU A 88 0.41 9.26 3.79
N ALA A 89 1.70 9.09 4.07
CA ALA A 89 2.65 10.20 4.15
C ALA A 89 2.83 10.91 2.80
N VAL A 90 2.99 10.16 1.71
CA VAL A 90 3.15 10.75 0.36
C VAL A 90 1.88 11.45 -0.09
N ASP A 91 0.73 10.82 0.09
CA ASP A 91 -0.54 11.38 -0.35
C ASP A 91 -0.97 12.58 0.50
N MET A 92 -0.62 12.62 1.81
CA MET A 92 -0.86 13.79 2.65
C MET A 92 -0.11 15.03 2.14
N ILE A 93 1.11 14.87 1.63
CA ILE A 93 1.85 15.99 1.03
C ILE A 93 1.10 16.51 -0.19
N VAL A 94 0.61 15.63 -1.05
CA VAL A 94 -0.14 15.99 -2.26
C VAL A 94 -1.46 16.66 -1.88
N ILE A 95 -2.20 16.10 -0.92
CA ILE A 95 -3.47 16.64 -0.42
C ILE A 95 -3.27 18.03 0.18
N PHE A 96 -2.19 18.23 0.93
CA PHE A 96 -1.88 19.53 1.51
C PHE A 96 -1.59 20.59 0.42
N MET A 97 -0.88 20.22 -0.63
CA MET A 97 -0.66 21.11 -1.76
C MET A 97 -1.96 21.46 -2.52
N ASN A 98 -2.93 20.56 -2.49
CA ASN A 98 -4.20 20.74 -3.21
C ASN A 98 -5.18 21.70 -2.49
N ILE A 99 -4.92 22.09 -1.24
CA ILE A 99 -5.70 23.11 -0.51
C ILE A 99 -5.85 24.41 -1.34
N PHE A 100 -4.78 24.80 -2.01
CA PHE A 100 -4.75 26.04 -2.78
C PHE A 100 -5.61 26.00 -4.05
N VAL A 101 -5.99 24.81 -4.51
CA VAL A 101 -6.77 24.60 -5.74
C VAL A 101 -8.24 24.33 -5.44
N ASP A 102 -8.51 23.39 -4.56
CA ASP A 102 -9.85 22.84 -4.31
C ASP A 102 -10.50 23.35 -3.00
N GLY A 103 -9.75 24.07 -2.16
CA GLY A 103 -10.21 24.65 -0.91
C GLY A 103 -10.31 23.67 0.25
N TRP A 104 -10.74 24.18 1.41
CA TRP A 104 -10.74 23.46 2.68
C TRP A 104 -11.65 22.24 2.74
N ASN A 105 -12.85 22.30 2.12
CA ASN A 105 -13.80 21.18 2.15
C ASN A 105 -13.23 19.95 1.42
N ALA A 106 -12.64 20.17 0.24
CA ALA A 106 -12.02 19.11 -0.53
C ALA A 106 -10.82 18.51 0.21
N PHE A 107 -10.03 19.37 0.88
CA PHE A 107 -8.91 18.91 1.72
C PHE A 107 -9.36 17.95 2.82
N PHE A 108 -10.40 18.32 3.61
CA PHE A 108 -10.87 17.46 4.70
C PHE A 108 -11.45 16.14 4.19
N LEU A 109 -12.20 16.17 3.09
CA LEU A 109 -12.74 14.95 2.46
C LEU A 109 -11.63 14.05 1.93
N ALA A 110 -10.63 14.62 1.26
CA ALA A 110 -9.49 13.88 0.73
C ALA A 110 -8.62 13.29 1.86
N ALA A 111 -8.32 14.07 2.90
CA ALA A 111 -7.57 13.61 4.07
C ALA A 111 -8.30 12.46 4.79
N PHE A 112 -9.61 12.59 4.97
CA PHE A 112 -10.44 11.54 5.58
C PHE A 112 -10.46 10.27 4.71
N SER A 113 -10.63 10.42 3.39
CA SER A 113 -10.54 9.30 2.44
C SER A 113 -9.22 8.56 2.56
N GLN A 114 -8.13 9.31 2.64
CA GLN A 114 -6.78 8.75 2.73
C GLN A 114 -6.56 7.98 4.04
N VAL A 115 -7.07 8.48 5.15
CA VAL A 115 -7.04 7.75 6.43
C VAL A 115 -7.82 6.44 6.34
N VAL A 116 -9.02 6.45 5.77
CA VAL A 116 -9.82 5.24 5.56
C VAL A 116 -9.08 4.25 4.67
N THR A 117 -8.48 4.71 3.57
CA THR A 117 -7.67 3.90 2.67
C THR A 117 -6.49 3.26 3.38
N ALA A 118 -5.72 4.03 4.15
CA ALA A 118 -4.55 3.55 4.88
C ALA A 118 -4.92 2.52 5.97
N VAL A 119 -5.99 2.77 6.72
CA VAL A 119 -6.49 1.82 7.73
C VAL A 119 -6.94 0.52 7.09
N THR A 120 -7.74 0.59 6.02
CA THR A 120 -8.22 -0.60 5.31
C THR A 120 -7.06 -1.39 4.70
N MET A 121 -6.11 -0.70 4.10
CA MET A 121 -4.91 -1.29 3.52
C MET A 121 -4.07 -2.01 4.60
N ASN A 122 -3.85 -1.38 5.76
CA ASN A 122 -3.11 -1.98 6.87
C ASN A 122 -3.80 -3.26 7.35
N TYR A 123 -5.12 -3.24 7.55
CA TYR A 123 -5.87 -4.45 7.89
C TYR A 123 -5.76 -5.55 6.83
N ALA A 124 -5.84 -5.17 5.56
CA ALA A 124 -5.75 -6.13 4.46
C ALA A 124 -4.33 -6.69 4.27
N GLU A 125 -3.26 -5.89 4.48
CA GLU A 125 -1.87 -6.35 4.40
C GLU A 125 -1.46 -7.22 5.58
N THR A 126 -1.83 -6.82 6.80
CA THR A 126 -1.52 -7.56 8.02
C THR A 126 -2.30 -8.89 8.06
N GLY A 127 -3.45 -8.95 7.36
CA GLY A 127 -4.31 -10.13 7.32
C GLY A 127 -4.93 -10.43 8.67
N PHE A 128 -5.76 -11.48 8.71
CA PHE A 128 -6.30 -12.02 9.96
C PHE A 128 -5.25 -12.85 10.73
N ASP A 129 -4.16 -13.23 10.08
CA ASP A 129 -3.04 -13.96 10.68
C ASP A 129 -1.89 -13.00 11.01
N LYS A 130 -1.85 -12.53 12.23
CA LYS A 130 -0.69 -11.83 12.79
C LYS A 130 0.47 -12.84 12.94
N LYS A 131 1.35 -12.91 11.95
CA LYS A 131 2.58 -13.67 12.07
C LYS A 131 3.58 -12.84 12.85
N TYR A 132 3.96 -13.32 14.03
CA TYR A 132 5.04 -12.73 14.79
C TYR A 132 6.37 -13.14 14.17
N GLN A 133 7.16 -12.19 13.74
CA GLN A 133 8.53 -12.44 13.30
C GLN A 133 9.44 -12.23 14.50
N VAL A 134 9.86 -13.32 15.14
CA VAL A 134 10.85 -13.29 16.22
C VAL A 134 12.23 -13.25 15.58
N ARG A 135 12.92 -12.14 15.73
CA ARG A 135 14.29 -11.99 15.24
C ARG A 135 15.25 -12.21 16.43
N VAL A 136 15.82 -13.40 16.51
CA VAL A 136 16.82 -13.73 17.53
C VAL A 136 18.19 -13.33 16.96
N MET A 137 18.88 -12.42 17.65
CA MET A 137 20.26 -12.05 17.36
C MET A 137 21.15 -12.59 18.47
N SER A 138 22.05 -13.50 18.13
CA SER A 138 23.09 -14.02 19.05
C SER A 138 24.41 -14.02 18.30
N ASN A 139 25.53 -13.68 19.02
CA ASN A 139 26.83 -13.65 18.40
C ASN A 139 27.50 -15.02 18.32
N ASP A 140 27.18 -15.98 19.23
CA ASP A 140 27.95 -17.23 19.36
C ASP A 140 27.14 -18.53 19.32
N HIS A 141 25.79 -18.52 19.41
CA HIS A 141 24.99 -19.74 19.56
C HIS A 141 23.80 -19.82 18.60
N LEU A 142 23.91 -19.26 17.39
CA LEU A 142 22.81 -19.22 16.41
C LEU A 142 22.37 -20.60 15.93
N GLU A 143 23.30 -21.56 15.82
CA GLU A 143 22.99 -22.91 15.35
C GLU A 143 22.26 -23.74 16.42
N GLU A 144 22.67 -23.65 17.69
CA GLU A 144 22.00 -24.29 18.81
C GLU A 144 20.57 -23.79 19.02
N ILE A 145 20.37 -22.47 18.92
CA ILE A 145 19.05 -21.83 19.03
C ILE A 145 18.14 -22.26 17.87
N ARG A 146 18.69 -22.35 16.66
CA ARG A 146 17.96 -22.83 15.48
C ARG A 146 17.51 -24.27 15.65
N ASP A 147 18.37 -25.16 16.13
CA ASP A 147 18.07 -26.58 16.34
C ASP A 147 17.04 -26.79 17.44
N LEU A 148 17.11 -26.02 18.52
CA LEU A 148 16.11 -26.01 19.60
C LEU A 148 14.74 -25.54 19.11
N LEU A 149 14.69 -24.43 18.33
CA LEU A 149 13.44 -23.92 17.76
C LEU A 149 12.82 -24.87 16.74
N GLN A 150 13.65 -25.55 15.94
CA GLN A 150 13.17 -26.50 14.94
C GLN A 150 12.65 -27.81 15.58
N LYS A 151 13.17 -28.17 16.75
CA LYS A 151 12.76 -29.36 17.50
C LYS A 151 11.48 -29.15 18.32
N GLU A 152 11.29 -27.95 18.86
CA GLU A 152 10.13 -27.59 19.71
C GLU A 152 8.90 -27.14 18.89
N TYR A 153 9.10 -26.45 17.79
CA TYR A 153 8.02 -25.83 16.99
C TYR A 153 7.89 -26.42 15.59
N ARG A 154 8.15 -27.67 15.35
CA ARG A 154 7.92 -28.42 14.12
C ARG A 154 7.18 -27.62 13.01
N VAL A 155 7.91 -26.66 12.39
CA VAL A 155 7.44 -25.88 11.23
C VAL A 155 8.17 -26.38 10.00
#